data_f752124fb1bae10289641f4456dba33f
#
_entry.id   f752124fb1bae10289641f4456dba33f
#
_cell.length_a   1.000
_cell.length_b   1.000
_cell.length_c   1.000
_cell.angle_alpha   90.00
_cell.angle_beta   90.00
_cell.angle_gamma   90.00
#
_symmetry.space_group_name_H-M   'P 1'
#
loop_
_entity.id
_entity.type
_entity.pdbx_description
1 polymer ?
#
loop_
_entity_poly.entity_id
_entity_poly.type
_entity_poly.pdbx_seq_one_letter_code
_entity_poly.pdbx_strand_id
1 'polypeptide(L)'
;KSLPKTRPELAADKLFAGRASRSYLDTWWAALEAGRNSRDLPELKVANVGIPNHRSWPNRWPNAHKRLICARHYLSELAKENDLPLENMVSPDTIRQICWVERESATTEQIELELGALSTRPWQIALIAETLANSISLSHTFVVEKPEVEKTESEA
;
A
#
# COMPACT_ATOMS: atom_id res chain seq x y z
N LYS A 1 8.65 -19.96 20.39
CA LYS A 1 10.04 -20.44 20.60
C LYS A 1 10.61 -19.66 21.76
N SER A 2 11.27 -20.35 22.71
CA SER A 2 11.97 -19.69 23.82
C SER A 2 13.27 -19.08 23.31
N LEU A 3 13.60 -17.89 23.81
CA LEU A 3 14.89 -17.25 23.52
C LEU A 3 16.03 -18.07 24.15
N PRO A 4 17.18 -18.25 23.48
CA PRO A 4 18.33 -18.98 24.00
C PRO A 4 18.83 -18.31 25.29
N LYS A 5 18.97 -19.10 26.34
CA LYS A 5 19.36 -18.60 27.68
C LYS A 5 20.89 -18.57 27.88
N THR A 6 21.61 -19.28 27.04
CA THR A 6 23.08 -19.41 27.12
C THR A 6 23.69 -19.25 25.73
N ARG A 7 24.98 -18.84 25.68
CA ARG A 7 25.73 -18.73 24.44
C ARG A 7 25.82 -20.07 23.65
N PRO A 8 26.01 -21.25 24.29
CA PRO A 8 25.92 -22.53 23.59
C PRO A 8 24.54 -22.81 22.99
N GLU A 9 23.47 -22.45 23.66
CA GLU A 9 22.11 -22.58 23.10
C GLU A 9 21.91 -21.71 21.86
N LEU A 10 22.44 -20.46 21.86
CA LEU A 10 22.42 -19.61 20.67
C LEU A 10 23.20 -20.26 19.52
N ALA A 11 24.38 -20.81 19.80
CA ALA A 11 25.21 -21.49 18.81
C ALA A 11 24.54 -22.74 18.21
N ALA A 12 23.69 -23.41 18.98
CA ALA A 12 22.96 -24.62 18.60
C ALA A 12 21.64 -24.29 17.84
N ASP A 13 21.18 -23.05 17.85
CA ASP A 13 19.96 -22.67 17.14
C ASP A 13 20.17 -22.75 15.62
N LYS A 14 19.21 -23.39 14.92
CA LYS A 14 19.27 -23.60 13.47
C LYS A 14 19.38 -22.29 12.67
N LEU A 15 18.82 -21.19 13.21
CA LEU A 15 18.90 -19.87 12.57
C LEU A 15 20.32 -19.28 12.64
N PHE A 16 21.16 -19.73 13.59
CA PHE A 16 22.56 -19.32 13.76
C PHE A 16 23.56 -20.35 13.23
N ALA A 17 23.12 -21.35 12.48
CA ALA A 17 23.99 -22.40 11.95
C ALA A 17 24.92 -21.93 10.81
N GLY A 18 24.66 -20.75 10.21
CA GLY A 18 25.45 -20.19 9.12
C GLY A 18 26.89 -19.80 9.51
N ARG A 19 27.81 -19.86 8.56
CA ARG A 19 29.23 -19.53 8.77
C ARG A 19 29.42 -18.11 9.33
N ALA A 20 28.73 -17.11 8.76
CA ALA A 20 28.78 -15.73 9.22
C ALA A 20 28.24 -15.58 10.65
N SER A 21 27.12 -16.22 10.97
CA SER A 21 26.56 -16.17 12.33
C SER A 21 27.51 -16.75 13.37
N ARG A 22 28.19 -17.85 13.03
CA ARG A 22 29.20 -18.46 13.93
C ARG A 22 30.44 -17.60 14.11
N SER A 23 30.91 -16.92 13.07
CA SER A 23 32.09 -16.03 13.13
C SER A 23 31.85 -14.83 14.06
N TYR A 24 30.61 -14.37 14.18
CA TYR A 24 30.22 -13.23 15.03
C TYR A 24 29.38 -13.64 16.24
N LEU A 25 29.51 -14.89 16.70
CA LEU A 25 28.68 -15.41 17.79
C LEU A 25 28.80 -14.60 19.08
N ASP A 26 30.01 -14.14 19.42
CA ASP A 26 30.23 -13.34 20.62
C ASP A 26 29.56 -11.97 20.53
N THR A 27 29.60 -11.34 19.38
CA THR A 27 28.91 -10.08 19.11
C THR A 27 27.39 -10.25 19.25
N TRP A 28 26.84 -11.32 18.67
CA TRP A 28 25.42 -11.62 18.79
C TRP A 28 25.00 -11.93 20.23
N TRP A 29 25.83 -12.67 20.97
CA TRP A 29 25.56 -12.98 22.36
C TRP A 29 25.57 -11.72 23.22
N ALA A 30 26.59 -10.86 23.07
CA ALA A 30 26.67 -9.59 23.79
C ALA A 30 25.47 -8.68 23.51
N ALA A 31 25.01 -8.62 22.24
CA ALA A 31 23.83 -7.85 21.86
C ALA A 31 22.55 -8.41 22.50
N LEU A 32 22.41 -9.74 22.59
CA LEU A 32 21.29 -10.40 23.28
C LEU A 32 21.29 -10.11 24.78
N GLU A 33 22.44 -10.14 25.43
CA GLU A 33 22.55 -9.80 26.86
C GLU A 33 22.25 -8.32 27.11
N ALA A 34 22.77 -7.43 26.27
CA ALA A 34 22.48 -6.00 26.33
C ALA A 34 20.97 -5.74 26.17
N GLY A 35 20.34 -6.38 25.19
CA GLY A 35 18.90 -6.25 24.95
C GLY A 35 18.03 -6.79 26.10
N ARG A 36 18.46 -7.88 26.77
CA ARG A 36 17.75 -8.43 27.96
C ARG A 36 17.82 -7.49 29.15
N ASN A 37 18.95 -6.81 29.31
CA ASN A 37 19.22 -5.91 30.44
C ASN A 37 18.75 -4.48 30.15
N SER A 38 18.37 -4.18 28.92
CA SER A 38 17.88 -2.86 28.54
C SER A 38 16.51 -2.61 29.14
N ARG A 39 16.34 -1.44 29.74
CA ARG A 39 15.03 -0.90 30.14
C ARG A 39 14.43 0.01 29.06
N ASP A 40 15.26 0.43 28.11
CA ASP A 40 14.87 1.21 26.95
C ASP A 40 14.46 0.26 25.82
N LEU A 41 13.22 -0.23 25.91
CA LEU A 41 12.65 -1.08 24.87
C LEU A 41 12.11 -0.20 23.73
N PRO A 42 12.36 -0.56 22.46
CA PRO A 42 11.76 0.15 21.36
C PRO A 42 10.23 0.10 21.49
N GLU A 43 9.59 1.24 21.27
CA GLU A 43 8.13 1.28 21.21
C GLU A 43 7.63 0.28 20.16
N LEU A 44 6.77 -0.62 20.60
CA LEU A 44 6.10 -1.53 19.66
C LEU A 44 5.30 -0.66 18.70
N LYS A 45 5.52 -0.84 17.40
CA LYS A 45 4.63 -0.24 16.40
C LYS A 45 3.21 -0.59 16.77
N VAL A 46 2.44 0.41 17.18
CA VAL A 46 1.00 0.29 17.31
C VAL A 46 0.48 -0.24 15.97
N ALA A 47 -0.35 -1.27 16.02
CA ALA A 47 -0.96 -1.82 14.82
C ALA A 47 -1.50 -0.67 13.97
N ASN A 48 -1.08 -0.62 12.73
CA ASN A 48 -1.39 0.50 11.84
C ASN A 48 -2.91 0.60 11.74
N VAL A 49 -3.50 1.59 12.42
CA VAL A 49 -4.95 1.88 12.40
C VAL A 49 -5.34 2.51 11.05
N GLY A 50 -4.40 2.59 10.13
CA GLY A 50 -4.59 3.14 8.78
C GLY A 50 -5.39 2.22 7.86
N ILE A 51 -5.60 2.72 6.65
CA ILE A 51 -6.29 1.99 5.57
C ILE A 51 -5.59 0.66 5.33
N PRO A 52 -6.33 -0.47 5.29
CA PRO A 52 -5.77 -1.79 5.03
C PRO A 52 -5.06 -1.86 3.68
N ASN A 53 -4.14 -2.80 3.53
CA ASN A 53 -3.44 -2.99 2.26
C ASN A 53 -4.46 -3.27 1.13
N HIS A 54 -4.41 -2.47 0.08
CA HIS A 54 -5.35 -2.53 -1.05
C HIS A 54 -5.37 -3.88 -1.77
N ARG A 55 -4.33 -4.72 -1.64
CA ARG A 55 -4.31 -6.09 -2.17
C ARG A 55 -5.35 -7.00 -1.53
N SER A 56 -5.79 -6.70 -0.33
CA SER A 56 -6.85 -7.45 0.36
C SER A 56 -8.27 -6.93 0.06
N TRP A 57 -8.38 -5.77 -0.61
CA TRP A 57 -9.67 -5.13 -0.87
C TRP A 57 -10.62 -5.95 -1.75
N PRO A 58 -10.17 -6.66 -2.82
CA PRO A 58 -11.07 -7.47 -3.64
C PRO A 58 -11.94 -8.42 -2.83
N ASN A 59 -11.37 -9.03 -1.80
CA ASN A 59 -12.04 -10.04 -1.00
C ASN A 59 -12.73 -9.48 0.25
N ARG A 60 -12.19 -8.42 0.86
CA ARG A 60 -12.68 -7.90 2.14
C ARG A 60 -13.50 -6.63 2.02
N TRP A 61 -13.22 -5.80 1.04
CA TRP A 61 -13.86 -4.50 0.81
C TRP A 61 -14.11 -4.26 -0.68
N PRO A 62 -15.00 -5.08 -1.30
CA PRO A 62 -15.20 -5.08 -2.75
C PRO A 62 -15.65 -3.73 -3.30
N ASN A 63 -16.44 -2.96 -2.55
CA ASN A 63 -16.89 -1.62 -2.98
C ASN A 63 -15.73 -0.62 -3.02
N ALA A 64 -14.86 -0.61 -2.00
CA ALA A 64 -13.64 0.22 -2.03
C ALA A 64 -12.71 -0.19 -3.18
N HIS A 65 -12.63 -1.49 -3.47
CA HIS A 65 -11.86 -2.00 -4.60
C HIS A 65 -12.42 -1.52 -5.94
N LYS A 66 -13.75 -1.58 -6.13
CA LYS A 66 -14.40 -1.07 -7.34
C LYS A 66 -14.14 0.41 -7.55
N ARG A 67 -14.29 1.23 -6.50
CA ARG A 67 -13.95 2.66 -6.56
C ARG A 67 -12.50 2.89 -6.97
N LEU A 68 -11.58 2.13 -6.38
CA LEU A 68 -10.15 2.27 -6.68
C LEU A 68 -9.80 1.91 -8.13
N ILE A 69 -10.39 0.84 -8.68
CA ILE A 69 -10.13 0.43 -10.06
C ILE A 69 -10.73 1.45 -11.02
N CYS A 70 -11.97 1.87 -10.78
CA CYS A 70 -12.65 2.88 -11.59
C CYS A 70 -11.88 4.21 -11.59
N ALA A 71 -11.48 4.70 -10.42
CA ALA A 71 -10.70 5.93 -10.29
C ALA A 71 -9.36 5.83 -11.03
N ARG A 72 -8.64 4.72 -10.91
CA ARG A 72 -7.39 4.52 -11.62
C ARG A 72 -7.55 4.50 -13.14
N HIS A 73 -8.62 3.89 -13.63
CA HIS A 73 -8.91 3.86 -15.05
C HIS A 73 -9.07 5.29 -15.60
N TYR A 74 -10.01 6.06 -15.06
CA TYR A 74 -10.27 7.42 -15.55
C TYR A 74 -9.11 8.38 -15.30
N LEU A 75 -8.41 8.28 -14.20
CA LEU A 75 -7.20 9.07 -13.97
C LEU A 75 -6.06 8.70 -14.92
N SER A 76 -5.96 7.45 -15.36
CA SER A 76 -4.97 7.04 -16.35
C SER A 76 -5.30 7.62 -17.74
N GLU A 77 -6.58 7.68 -18.11
CA GLU A 77 -7.00 8.36 -19.36
C GLU A 77 -6.72 9.86 -19.29
N LEU A 78 -7.09 10.52 -18.20
CA LEU A 78 -6.78 11.92 -17.97
C LEU A 78 -5.27 12.21 -18.01
N ALA A 79 -4.45 11.31 -17.49
CA ALA A 79 -2.99 11.41 -17.51
C ALA A 79 -2.46 11.38 -18.96
N LYS A 80 -2.99 10.49 -19.79
CA LYS A 80 -2.66 10.40 -21.22
C LYS A 80 -3.07 11.67 -21.98
N GLU A 81 -4.27 12.17 -21.72
CA GLU A 81 -4.78 13.41 -22.36
C GLU A 81 -3.92 14.63 -22.04
N ASN A 82 -3.31 14.66 -20.85
CA ASN A 82 -2.44 15.74 -20.41
C ASN A 82 -0.94 15.49 -20.63
N ASP A 83 -0.57 14.37 -21.26
CA ASP A 83 0.82 13.95 -21.46
C ASP A 83 1.64 13.95 -20.15
N LEU A 84 1.02 13.50 -19.07
CA LEU A 84 1.61 13.44 -17.73
C LEU A 84 1.61 12.01 -17.19
N PRO A 85 2.70 11.55 -16.55
CA PRO A 85 2.66 10.31 -15.77
C PRO A 85 1.63 10.40 -14.63
N LEU A 86 0.83 9.36 -14.43
CA LEU A 86 -0.20 9.33 -13.39
C LEU A 86 0.37 9.63 -12.00
N GLU A 87 1.57 9.13 -11.71
CA GLU A 87 2.26 9.32 -10.42
C GLU A 87 2.61 10.79 -10.15
N ASN A 88 2.78 11.59 -11.21
CA ASN A 88 3.02 13.01 -11.09
C ASN A 88 1.73 13.80 -10.87
N MET A 89 0.59 13.31 -11.41
CA MET A 89 -0.72 13.91 -11.18
C MET A 89 -1.23 13.69 -9.77
N VAL A 90 -1.10 12.47 -9.26
CA VAL A 90 -1.62 12.09 -7.93
C VAL A 90 -0.89 10.90 -7.36
N SER A 91 -0.61 10.93 -6.06
CA SER A 91 0.04 9.78 -5.42
C SER A 91 -0.91 8.57 -5.34
N PRO A 92 -0.38 7.34 -5.49
CA PRO A 92 -1.20 6.13 -5.33
C PRO A 92 -1.85 6.03 -3.95
N ASP A 93 -1.24 6.65 -2.94
CA ASP A 93 -1.78 6.68 -1.58
C ASP A 93 -2.99 7.61 -1.47
N THR A 94 -2.90 8.80 -2.05
CA THR A 94 -4.02 9.75 -2.12
C THR A 94 -5.25 9.11 -2.77
N ILE A 95 -5.07 8.43 -3.92
CA ILE A 95 -6.17 7.72 -4.58
C ILE A 95 -6.80 6.68 -3.64
N ARG A 96 -5.96 5.89 -2.94
CA ARG A 96 -6.45 4.89 -1.99
C ARG A 96 -7.24 5.52 -0.85
N GLN A 97 -6.78 6.62 -0.29
CA GLN A 97 -7.46 7.32 0.80
C GLN A 97 -8.84 7.82 0.37
N ILE A 98 -8.94 8.46 -0.77
CA ILE A 98 -10.23 8.93 -1.34
C ILE A 98 -11.18 7.75 -1.60
N CYS A 99 -10.70 6.68 -2.21
CA CYS A 99 -11.51 5.51 -2.57
C CYS A 99 -11.89 4.64 -1.35
N TRP A 100 -11.20 4.79 -0.22
CA TRP A 100 -11.49 4.06 1.00
C TRP A 100 -12.76 4.53 1.69
N VAL A 101 -13.05 5.81 1.62
CA VAL A 101 -14.25 6.40 2.22
C VAL A 101 -15.49 5.76 1.57
N GLU A 102 -16.36 5.20 2.41
CA GLU A 102 -17.55 4.52 1.92
C GLU A 102 -18.60 5.55 1.49
N ARG A 103 -18.92 5.54 0.20
CA ARG A 103 -19.89 6.42 -0.43
C ARG A 103 -20.33 5.86 -1.78
N GLU A 104 -21.53 6.22 -2.21
CA GLU A 104 -22.06 5.87 -3.53
C GLU A 104 -21.73 6.93 -4.59
N SER A 105 -21.65 8.19 -4.17
CA SER A 105 -21.31 9.33 -5.03
C SER A 105 -20.50 10.36 -4.25
N ALA A 106 -19.87 11.26 -4.95
CA ALA A 106 -19.20 12.43 -4.38
C ALA A 106 -19.39 13.63 -5.31
N THR A 107 -19.46 14.83 -4.74
CA THR A 107 -19.37 16.06 -5.53
C THR A 107 -17.92 16.47 -5.72
N THR A 108 -17.65 17.28 -6.74
CA THR A 108 -16.31 17.80 -7.00
C THR A 108 -15.77 18.58 -5.80
N GLU A 109 -16.60 19.42 -5.19
CA GLU A 109 -16.23 20.23 -4.02
C GLU A 109 -15.85 19.37 -2.80
N GLN A 110 -16.54 18.24 -2.60
CA GLN A 110 -16.19 17.30 -1.53
C GLN A 110 -14.82 16.69 -1.77
N ILE A 111 -14.54 16.28 -3.01
CA ILE A 111 -13.24 15.70 -3.38
C ILE A 111 -12.13 16.75 -3.29
N GLU A 112 -12.38 18.00 -3.67
CA GLU A 112 -11.42 19.12 -3.53
C GLU A 112 -11.01 19.30 -2.06
N LEU A 113 -11.98 19.35 -1.15
CA LEU A 113 -11.72 19.47 0.29
C LEU A 113 -10.90 18.31 0.83
N GLU A 114 -11.24 17.08 0.45
CA GLU A 114 -10.52 15.88 0.89
C GLU A 114 -9.09 15.84 0.33
N LEU A 115 -8.90 16.17 -0.93
CA LEU A 115 -7.58 16.28 -1.56
C LEU A 115 -6.73 17.36 -0.88
N GLY A 116 -7.34 18.49 -0.52
CA GLY A 116 -6.68 19.55 0.25
C GLY A 116 -6.23 19.07 1.62
N ALA A 117 -7.06 18.30 2.34
CA ALA A 117 -6.71 17.70 3.62
C ALA A 117 -5.55 16.69 3.50
N LEU A 118 -5.38 16.07 2.34
CA LEU A 118 -4.28 15.15 2.02
C LEU A 118 -3.02 15.87 1.49
N SER A 119 -2.96 17.19 1.62
CA SER A 119 -1.83 18.02 1.16
C SER A 119 -1.55 17.91 -0.34
N THR A 120 -2.57 17.63 -1.14
CA THR A 120 -2.49 17.66 -2.60
C THR A 120 -2.32 19.09 -3.08
N ARG A 121 -1.49 19.31 -4.09
CA ARG A 121 -1.20 20.67 -4.61
C ARG A 121 -2.42 21.26 -5.34
N PRO A 122 -2.65 22.59 -5.27
CA PRO A 122 -3.84 23.21 -5.88
C PRO A 122 -4.04 22.88 -7.36
N TRP A 123 -2.97 22.85 -8.16
CA TRP A 123 -3.07 22.51 -9.58
C TRP A 123 -3.47 21.04 -9.81
N GLN A 124 -3.02 20.13 -8.94
CA GLN A 124 -3.42 18.71 -8.97
C GLN A 124 -4.90 18.58 -8.64
N ILE A 125 -5.36 19.28 -7.59
CA ILE A 125 -6.78 19.30 -7.19
C ILE A 125 -7.64 19.76 -8.36
N ALA A 126 -7.32 20.90 -8.95
CA ALA A 126 -8.05 21.46 -10.09
C ALA A 126 -8.11 20.49 -11.29
N LEU A 127 -7.07 19.68 -11.47
CA LEU A 127 -6.99 18.74 -12.59
C LEU A 127 -7.79 17.45 -12.36
N ILE A 128 -7.79 16.91 -11.12
CA ILE A 128 -8.26 15.55 -10.86
C ILE A 128 -9.59 15.45 -10.11
N ALA A 129 -10.04 16.51 -9.44
CA ALA A 129 -11.17 16.42 -8.50
C ALA A 129 -12.47 16.00 -9.19
N GLU A 130 -12.81 16.58 -10.34
CA GLU A 130 -13.98 16.22 -11.11
C GLU A 130 -13.93 14.76 -11.61
N THR A 131 -12.79 14.33 -12.14
CA THR A 131 -12.59 12.98 -12.62
C THR A 131 -12.73 11.96 -11.48
N LEU A 132 -12.21 12.27 -10.30
CA LEU A 132 -12.36 11.42 -9.11
C LEU A 132 -13.81 11.35 -8.64
N ALA A 133 -14.54 12.48 -8.58
CA ALA A 133 -15.93 12.53 -8.20
C ALA A 133 -16.81 11.67 -9.13
N ASN A 134 -16.62 11.84 -10.43
CA ASN A 134 -17.32 11.09 -11.47
C ASN A 134 -16.99 9.58 -11.39
N SER A 135 -15.72 9.23 -11.23
CA SER A 135 -15.30 7.83 -11.12
C SER A 135 -15.90 7.11 -9.92
N ILE A 136 -16.05 7.78 -8.78
CA ILE A 136 -16.71 7.22 -7.59
C ILE A 136 -18.17 6.92 -7.91
N SER A 137 -18.87 7.86 -8.52
CA SER A 137 -20.29 7.72 -8.89
C SER A 137 -20.52 6.61 -9.91
N LEU A 138 -19.58 6.41 -10.84
CA LEU A 138 -19.64 5.36 -11.87
C LEU A 138 -19.17 3.99 -11.38
N SER A 139 -18.52 3.92 -10.22
CA SER A 139 -17.87 2.69 -9.73
C SER A 139 -18.81 1.50 -9.55
N HIS A 140 -20.10 1.73 -9.36
CA HIS A 140 -21.12 0.66 -9.17
C HIS A 140 -21.37 -0.13 -10.44
N THR A 141 -21.33 0.53 -11.59
CA THR A 141 -21.60 -0.04 -12.91
C THR A 141 -20.32 -0.37 -13.69
N PHE A 142 -19.17 0.06 -13.17
CA PHE A 142 -17.89 -0.09 -13.83
C PHE A 142 -17.46 -1.56 -13.89
N VAL A 143 -17.28 -2.05 -15.11
CA VAL A 143 -16.75 -3.40 -15.39
C VAL A 143 -15.37 -3.22 -16.03
N VAL A 144 -14.37 -3.82 -15.42
CA VAL A 144 -13.04 -3.90 -16.04
C VAL A 144 -13.10 -4.93 -17.16
N GLU A 145 -13.04 -4.50 -18.39
CA GLU A 145 -12.73 -5.41 -19.49
C GLU A 145 -11.33 -5.99 -19.25
N LYS A 146 -11.28 -7.30 -19.03
CA LYS A 146 -9.98 -7.98 -19.02
C LYS A 146 -9.38 -7.84 -20.41
N PRO A 147 -8.12 -7.38 -20.54
CA PRO A 147 -7.47 -7.43 -21.83
C PRO A 147 -7.49 -8.88 -22.31
N GLU A 148 -8.03 -9.12 -23.50
CA GLU A 148 -7.88 -10.41 -24.17
C GLU A 148 -6.40 -10.71 -24.27
N VAL A 149 -5.96 -11.76 -23.60
CA VAL A 149 -4.63 -12.31 -23.78
C VAL A 149 -4.64 -12.92 -25.17
N GLU A 150 -4.11 -12.20 -26.15
CA GLU A 150 -3.77 -12.80 -27.44
C GLU A 150 -2.90 -14.03 -27.17
N LYS A 151 -3.52 -15.19 -27.31
CA LYS A 151 -2.79 -16.43 -27.44
C LYS A 151 -2.06 -16.37 -28.78
N THR A 152 -0.82 -15.93 -28.75
CA THR A 152 0.10 -16.21 -29.84
C THR A 152 0.22 -17.72 -29.88
N GLU A 153 -0.53 -18.34 -30.78
CA GLU A 153 -0.28 -19.69 -31.25
C GLU A 153 1.11 -19.66 -31.87
N SER A 154 2.06 -20.25 -31.17
CA SER A 154 3.34 -20.65 -31.73
C SER A 154 3.10 -21.98 -32.40
N GLU A 155 2.69 -21.94 -33.67
CA GLU A 155 2.91 -23.05 -34.59
C GLU A 155 4.34 -22.94 -35.20
N ALA A 156 5.18 -23.91 -34.92
CA ALA A 156 6.06 -24.62 -35.82
C ALA A 156 7.12 -25.41 -35.05
#